data_0177804fba8f7f583d26025dcb943a2e
#
_entry.id   0177804fba8f7f583d26025dcb943a2e
#
_cell.length_a   1.000
_cell.length_b   1.000
_cell.length_c   1.000
_cell.angle_alpha   90.00
_cell.angle_beta   90.00
_cell.angle_gamma   90.00
#
_symmetry.space_group_name_H-M   'P 1'
#
loop_
_entity.id
_entity.type
_entity.pdbx_description
1 polymer ?
#
loop_
_entity_poly.entity_id
_entity_poly.type
_entity_poly.pdbx_seq_one_letter_code
_entity_poly.pdbx_strand_id
1 'polypeptide(L)'
;MERKLTREVKIGSLKMGGTNPIIIQSMCNTDTRDVEATVAQILALEKAGCELVRVAIPDMAAADAVGEIKKRIHIPLVADIHFDYRLALRVMELGIDKVRINPGNIGDEARIKQVVDMAKEKQIPIRIGVNSGSLEKELVEKYDGVTPQGLVESAMKHVHILEKFGFYDIVVSIKASDVPFSIEAYRLLSEAIPYPIHVGITEAGTPYAGTIKSAVGIGTILAMGIGDTIRVSLTGDPIEEIRAAKEILKSFGLRQFGVTFISCPTCGRTEIDLISIANEVEEKCRSIQKNIKVAVMGCVVNGPGEAREADLGIAGGKGVGLVFKKGEIIRKVSEDKLVAALMEEIDRI
;
A
#
# COMPACT_ATOMS: atom_id res chain seq x y z
N MET A 1 5.99 17.29 5.53
CA MET A 1 7.00 16.30 5.08
C MET A 1 7.14 16.46 3.57
N GLU A 2 8.32 16.79 3.09
CA GLU A 2 8.56 16.98 1.66
C GLU A 2 8.94 15.64 1.04
N ARG A 3 8.17 15.18 0.03
CA ARG A 3 8.45 13.94 -0.68
C ARG A 3 9.43 14.19 -1.82
N LYS A 4 10.43 13.33 -1.99
CA LYS A 4 11.32 13.36 -3.13
C LYS A 4 10.51 13.24 -4.42
N LEU A 5 10.71 14.18 -5.34
CA LEU A 5 10.09 14.14 -6.66
C LEU A 5 10.82 13.11 -7.52
N THR A 6 10.11 12.10 -7.93
CA THR A 6 10.56 11.07 -8.87
C THR A 6 9.98 11.32 -10.26
N ARG A 7 10.49 10.64 -11.28
CA ARG A 7 9.94 10.68 -12.63
C ARG A 7 8.48 10.18 -12.62
N GLU A 8 7.59 10.83 -13.35
CA GLU A 8 6.21 10.35 -13.51
C GLU A 8 6.18 9.15 -14.47
N VAL A 9 5.47 8.09 -14.07
CA VAL A 9 5.25 6.88 -14.87
C VAL A 9 3.75 6.59 -14.92
N LYS A 10 3.20 6.39 -16.13
CA LYS A 10 1.80 6.07 -16.34
C LYS A 10 1.58 4.55 -16.24
N ILE A 11 0.53 4.12 -15.52
CA ILE A 11 0.16 2.71 -15.35
C ILE A 11 -1.34 2.59 -15.57
N GLY A 12 -1.76 2.19 -16.75
CA GLY A 12 -3.19 2.22 -17.11
C GLY A 12 -3.79 3.63 -16.92
N SER A 13 -4.77 3.74 -16.03
CA SER A 13 -5.41 5.00 -15.65
C SER A 13 -4.66 5.80 -14.58
N LEU A 14 -3.64 5.22 -13.94
CA LEU A 14 -2.90 5.83 -12.84
C LEU A 14 -1.64 6.54 -13.30
N LYS A 15 -1.22 7.53 -12.52
CA LYS A 15 0.10 8.18 -12.60
C LYS A 15 0.84 7.97 -11.29
N MET A 16 2.08 7.49 -11.37
CA MET A 16 2.96 7.18 -10.25
C MET A 16 4.18 8.08 -10.30
N GLY A 17 4.67 8.54 -9.15
CA GLY A 17 5.81 9.47 -9.08
C GLY A 17 5.39 10.93 -9.16
N GLY A 18 6.37 11.83 -9.24
CA GLY A 18 6.14 13.27 -9.22
C GLY A 18 5.36 13.73 -7.98
N THR A 19 4.36 14.56 -8.19
CA THR A 19 3.46 15.05 -7.14
C THR A 19 2.21 14.19 -6.94
N ASN A 20 2.08 13.08 -7.70
CA ASN A 20 0.90 12.22 -7.64
C ASN A 20 0.79 11.54 -6.27
N PRO A 21 -0.43 11.18 -5.82
CA PRO A 21 -0.64 10.46 -4.56
C PRO A 21 0.12 9.13 -4.50
N ILE A 22 0.53 8.72 -3.31
CA ILE A 22 1.14 7.41 -3.08
C ILE A 22 0.09 6.33 -3.32
N ILE A 23 0.37 5.40 -4.23
CA ILE A 23 -0.56 4.36 -4.66
C ILE A 23 -0.51 3.16 -3.71
N ILE A 24 -1.68 2.65 -3.31
CA ILE A 24 -1.81 1.41 -2.55
C ILE A 24 -1.89 0.24 -3.54
N GLN A 25 -0.92 -0.65 -3.47
CA GLN A 25 -0.90 -1.89 -4.24
C GLN A 25 -1.07 -3.11 -3.34
N SER A 26 -1.82 -4.12 -3.80
CA SER A 26 -1.83 -5.47 -3.22
C SER A 26 -1.51 -6.54 -4.28
N MET A 27 -1.59 -7.80 -3.88
CA MET A 27 -1.35 -8.94 -4.75
C MET A 27 -2.35 -10.05 -4.44
N CYS A 28 -2.93 -10.63 -5.50
CA CYS A 28 -3.77 -11.80 -5.36
C CYS A 28 -2.98 -13.00 -4.84
N ASN A 29 -3.63 -13.82 -4.03
CA ASN A 29 -3.16 -15.12 -3.59
C ASN A 29 -3.91 -16.28 -4.25
N THR A 30 -4.84 -15.98 -5.17
CA THR A 30 -5.51 -16.95 -6.03
C THR A 30 -4.57 -17.46 -7.12
N ASP A 31 -4.86 -18.64 -7.65
CA ASP A 31 -4.25 -19.12 -8.90
C ASP A 31 -4.74 -18.25 -10.06
N THR A 32 -3.84 -17.58 -10.77
CA THR A 32 -4.20 -16.67 -11.86
C THR A 32 -4.91 -17.39 -13.02
N ARG A 33 -4.72 -18.71 -13.16
CA ARG A 33 -5.43 -19.56 -14.14
C ARG A 33 -6.92 -19.72 -13.81
N ASP A 34 -7.29 -19.58 -12.54
CA ASP A 34 -8.69 -19.49 -12.11
C ASP A 34 -9.16 -18.03 -12.23
N VAL A 35 -9.69 -17.72 -13.42
CA VAL A 35 -10.19 -16.37 -13.75
C VAL A 35 -11.29 -15.93 -12.80
N GLU A 36 -12.23 -16.82 -12.46
CA GLU A 36 -13.38 -16.48 -11.61
C GLU A 36 -12.93 -16.10 -10.19
N ALA A 37 -12.11 -16.93 -9.57
CA ALA A 37 -11.58 -16.66 -8.24
C ALA A 37 -10.71 -15.39 -8.22
N THR A 38 -9.87 -15.20 -9.25
CA THR A 38 -8.97 -14.05 -9.34
C THR A 38 -9.74 -12.74 -9.54
N VAL A 39 -10.73 -12.72 -10.43
CA VAL A 39 -11.59 -11.55 -10.62
C VAL A 39 -12.37 -11.22 -9.35
N ALA A 40 -12.97 -12.22 -8.69
CA ALA A 40 -13.68 -12.01 -7.44
C ALA A 40 -12.79 -11.38 -6.35
N GLN A 41 -11.55 -11.87 -6.22
CA GLN A 41 -10.60 -11.31 -5.26
C GLN A 41 -10.18 -9.88 -5.64
N ILE A 42 -9.91 -9.60 -6.92
CA ILE A 42 -9.56 -8.24 -7.37
C ILE A 42 -10.68 -7.25 -7.09
N LEU A 43 -11.93 -7.60 -7.38
CA LEU A 43 -13.08 -6.74 -7.10
C LEU A 43 -13.28 -6.50 -5.59
N ALA A 44 -13.00 -7.50 -4.75
CA ALA A 44 -13.02 -7.33 -3.30
C ALA A 44 -11.91 -6.39 -2.81
N LEU A 45 -10.70 -6.52 -3.37
CA LEU A 45 -9.57 -5.61 -3.10
C LEU A 45 -9.86 -4.18 -3.56
N GLU A 46 -10.44 -4.02 -4.75
CA GLU A 46 -10.86 -2.72 -5.29
C GLU A 46 -11.88 -2.05 -4.36
N LYS A 47 -12.90 -2.79 -3.94
CA LYS A 47 -13.89 -2.31 -2.96
C LYS A 47 -13.25 -1.91 -1.62
N ALA A 48 -12.20 -2.60 -1.18
CA ALA A 48 -11.43 -2.23 0.00
C ALA A 48 -10.56 -0.98 -0.21
N GLY A 49 -10.37 -0.54 -1.47
CA GLY A 49 -9.61 0.63 -1.88
C GLY A 49 -8.18 0.33 -2.33
N CYS A 50 -7.94 -0.88 -2.83
CA CYS A 50 -6.75 -1.17 -3.63
C CYS A 50 -6.81 -0.40 -4.94
N GLU A 51 -5.71 0.22 -5.34
CA GLU A 51 -5.65 1.05 -6.54
C GLU A 51 -4.87 0.38 -7.68
N LEU A 52 -4.01 -0.58 -7.34
CA LEU A 52 -3.16 -1.32 -8.26
C LEU A 52 -3.04 -2.76 -7.76
N VAL A 53 -3.37 -3.74 -8.56
CA VAL A 53 -3.32 -5.15 -8.15
C VAL A 53 -2.28 -5.93 -8.95
N ARG A 54 -1.63 -6.89 -8.31
CA ARG A 54 -0.64 -7.77 -8.93
C ARG A 54 -1.10 -9.23 -8.91
N VAL A 55 -0.85 -9.94 -10.00
CA VAL A 55 -1.05 -11.39 -10.12
C VAL A 55 0.26 -12.09 -10.49
N ALA A 56 0.45 -13.31 -10.04
CA ALA A 56 1.59 -14.13 -10.41
C ALA A 56 1.36 -14.76 -11.80
N ILE A 57 2.39 -14.79 -12.65
CA ILE A 57 2.35 -15.41 -13.97
C ILE A 57 3.41 -16.52 -14.04
N PRO A 58 3.10 -17.70 -13.49
CA PRO A 58 4.05 -18.81 -13.45
C PRO A 58 4.25 -19.51 -14.79
N ASP A 59 3.25 -19.48 -15.68
CA ASP A 59 3.24 -20.17 -16.96
C ASP A 59 2.35 -19.48 -18.01
N MET A 60 2.31 -20.05 -19.21
CA MET A 60 1.56 -19.49 -20.33
C MET A 60 0.03 -19.52 -20.10
N ALA A 61 -0.48 -20.54 -19.41
CA ALA A 61 -1.91 -20.60 -19.09
C ALA A 61 -2.35 -19.44 -18.18
N ALA A 62 -1.51 -19.08 -17.19
CA ALA A 62 -1.74 -17.90 -16.37
C ALA A 62 -1.59 -16.59 -17.17
N ALA A 63 -0.66 -16.56 -18.14
CA ALA A 63 -0.53 -15.41 -19.03
C ALA A 63 -1.76 -15.21 -19.90
N ASP A 64 -2.30 -16.29 -20.47
CA ASP A 64 -3.52 -16.27 -21.32
C ASP A 64 -4.76 -15.81 -20.53
N ALA A 65 -4.86 -16.16 -19.25
CA ALA A 65 -5.96 -15.75 -18.37
C ALA A 65 -6.03 -14.23 -18.18
N VAL A 66 -4.91 -13.50 -18.33
CA VAL A 66 -4.84 -12.03 -18.13
C VAL A 66 -5.87 -11.30 -18.99
N GLY A 67 -6.07 -11.71 -20.24
CA GLY A 67 -7.00 -11.07 -21.16
C GLY A 67 -8.45 -11.09 -20.67
N GLU A 68 -8.89 -12.21 -20.08
CA GLU A 68 -10.25 -12.33 -19.52
C GLU A 68 -10.37 -11.61 -18.18
N ILE A 69 -9.35 -11.68 -17.33
CA ILE A 69 -9.32 -10.93 -16.06
C ILE A 69 -9.44 -9.42 -16.33
N LYS A 70 -8.66 -8.88 -17.27
CA LYS A 70 -8.64 -7.45 -17.61
C LYS A 70 -10.00 -6.91 -18.07
N LYS A 71 -10.82 -7.71 -18.74
CA LYS A 71 -12.17 -7.29 -19.19
C LYS A 71 -13.16 -7.10 -18.03
N ARG A 72 -12.86 -7.63 -16.86
CA ARG A 72 -13.81 -7.76 -15.74
C ARG A 72 -13.41 -6.98 -14.49
N ILE A 73 -12.28 -6.28 -14.51
CA ILE A 73 -11.75 -5.47 -13.41
C ILE A 73 -11.64 -4.00 -13.82
N HIS A 74 -11.60 -3.07 -12.85
CA HIS A 74 -11.56 -1.64 -13.14
C HIS A 74 -10.24 -0.97 -12.77
N ILE A 75 -9.46 -1.58 -11.87
CA ILE A 75 -8.14 -1.09 -11.48
C ILE A 75 -7.03 -1.68 -12.35
N PRO A 76 -5.90 -0.99 -12.56
CA PRO A 76 -4.78 -1.50 -13.33
C PRO A 76 -4.19 -2.79 -12.74
N LEU A 77 -3.74 -3.67 -13.64
CA LEU A 77 -3.21 -4.99 -13.34
C LEU A 77 -1.70 -5.06 -13.60
N VAL A 78 -0.96 -5.69 -12.69
CA VAL A 78 0.48 -5.94 -12.79
C VAL A 78 0.76 -7.43 -12.92
N ALA A 79 1.49 -7.84 -13.94
CA ALA A 79 1.97 -9.21 -14.10
C ALA A 79 3.33 -9.37 -13.40
N ASP A 80 3.44 -10.37 -12.53
CA ASP A 80 4.68 -10.74 -11.83
C ASP A 80 5.33 -11.93 -12.54
N ILE A 81 6.44 -11.68 -13.25
CA ILE A 81 7.13 -12.64 -14.10
C ILE A 81 8.58 -12.77 -13.64
N HIS A 82 9.06 -13.99 -13.47
CA HIS A 82 10.38 -14.23 -12.89
C HIS A 82 11.46 -14.59 -13.91
N PHE A 83 11.19 -15.52 -14.84
CA PHE A 83 12.26 -16.12 -15.64
C PHE A 83 12.00 -16.16 -17.16
N ASP A 84 10.75 -16.29 -17.60
CA ASP A 84 10.44 -16.48 -19.01
C ASP A 84 9.95 -15.19 -19.68
N TYR A 85 10.78 -14.62 -20.55
CA TYR A 85 10.45 -13.40 -21.29
C TYR A 85 9.20 -13.54 -22.17
N ARG A 86 8.86 -14.76 -22.64
CA ARG A 86 7.68 -15.01 -23.48
C ARG A 86 6.38 -14.74 -22.74
N LEU A 87 6.38 -14.97 -21.42
CA LEU A 87 5.24 -14.62 -20.58
C LEU A 87 5.04 -13.10 -20.53
N ALA A 88 6.14 -12.33 -20.48
CA ALA A 88 6.07 -10.88 -20.50
C ALA A 88 5.49 -10.37 -21.85
N LEU A 89 5.96 -10.91 -22.97
CA LEU A 89 5.41 -10.59 -24.28
C LEU A 89 3.91 -10.91 -24.35
N ARG A 90 3.53 -12.11 -23.90
CA ARG A 90 2.13 -12.55 -23.96
C ARG A 90 1.18 -11.68 -23.16
N VAL A 91 1.52 -11.34 -21.92
CA VAL A 91 0.65 -10.47 -21.10
C VAL A 91 0.57 -9.04 -21.65
N MET A 92 1.64 -8.54 -22.29
CA MET A 92 1.64 -7.23 -22.95
C MET A 92 0.72 -7.21 -24.18
N GLU A 93 0.70 -8.30 -24.98
CA GLU A 93 -0.26 -8.48 -26.08
C GLU A 93 -1.70 -8.44 -25.58
N LEU A 94 -1.96 -9.00 -24.39
CA LEU A 94 -3.28 -9.09 -23.77
C LEU A 94 -3.69 -7.83 -22.99
N GLY A 95 -2.85 -6.78 -23.00
CA GLY A 95 -3.19 -5.47 -22.45
C GLY A 95 -2.97 -5.31 -20.95
N ILE A 96 -1.94 -5.96 -20.40
CA ILE A 96 -1.49 -5.71 -19.03
C ILE A 96 -1.07 -4.24 -18.84
N ASP A 97 -1.25 -3.68 -17.66
CA ASP A 97 -0.91 -2.27 -17.43
C ASP A 97 0.52 -2.05 -16.93
N LYS A 98 1.15 -3.08 -16.34
CA LYS A 98 2.55 -3.05 -15.90
C LYS A 98 3.09 -4.46 -15.79
N VAL A 99 4.36 -4.66 -16.08
CA VAL A 99 5.06 -5.91 -15.79
C VAL A 99 6.09 -5.73 -14.67
N ARG A 100 6.24 -6.76 -13.84
CA ARG A 100 7.34 -6.86 -12.88
C ARG A 100 8.28 -7.96 -13.33
N ILE A 101 9.51 -7.59 -13.61
CA ILE A 101 10.58 -8.49 -14.03
C ILE A 101 11.91 -8.04 -13.41
N ASN A 102 12.89 -8.95 -13.44
CA ASN A 102 14.30 -8.57 -13.30
C ASN A 102 14.97 -8.84 -14.65
N PRO A 103 15.41 -7.79 -15.39
CA PRO A 103 15.96 -7.95 -16.73
C PRO A 103 17.07 -8.98 -16.82
N GLY A 104 17.96 -9.06 -15.83
CA GLY A 104 19.02 -10.06 -15.78
C GLY A 104 18.58 -11.51 -15.60
N ASN A 105 17.30 -11.77 -15.28
CA ASN A 105 16.79 -13.13 -15.04
C ASN A 105 15.94 -13.67 -16.20
N ILE A 106 15.53 -12.82 -17.16
CA ILE A 106 14.59 -13.20 -18.23
C ILE A 106 15.27 -13.65 -19.51
N GLY A 107 16.60 -13.65 -19.54
CA GLY A 107 17.38 -14.17 -20.65
C GLY A 107 18.54 -13.27 -21.08
N ASP A 108 19.02 -13.50 -22.29
CA ASP A 108 20.09 -12.74 -22.93
C ASP A 108 19.60 -11.33 -23.38
N GLU A 109 20.56 -10.52 -23.84
CA GLU A 109 20.31 -9.15 -24.30
C GLU A 109 19.27 -9.07 -25.44
N ALA A 110 19.24 -10.06 -26.34
CA ALA A 110 18.26 -10.09 -27.43
C ALA A 110 16.83 -10.30 -26.93
N ARG A 111 16.65 -11.15 -25.91
CA ARG A 111 15.33 -11.39 -25.27
C ARG A 111 14.87 -10.18 -24.46
N ILE A 112 15.80 -9.58 -23.71
CA ILE A 112 15.51 -8.34 -22.98
C ILE A 112 15.06 -7.25 -23.95
N LYS A 113 15.76 -7.11 -25.09
CA LYS A 113 15.40 -6.14 -26.12
C LYS A 113 13.99 -6.36 -26.65
N GLN A 114 13.56 -7.59 -26.90
CA GLN A 114 12.19 -7.89 -27.36
C GLN A 114 11.15 -7.41 -26.34
N VAL A 115 11.38 -7.67 -25.04
CA VAL A 115 10.49 -7.20 -23.96
C VAL A 115 10.44 -5.68 -23.91
N VAL A 116 11.59 -5.02 -24.01
CA VAL A 116 11.68 -3.56 -24.00
C VAL A 116 11.00 -2.93 -25.23
N ASP A 117 11.22 -3.50 -26.42
CA ASP A 117 10.61 -2.97 -27.66
C ASP A 117 9.08 -3.06 -27.59
N MET A 118 8.53 -4.18 -27.11
CA MET A 118 7.09 -4.32 -26.90
C MET A 118 6.57 -3.40 -25.80
N ALA A 119 7.30 -3.25 -24.69
CA ALA A 119 6.94 -2.34 -23.62
C ALA A 119 6.85 -0.89 -24.10
N LYS A 120 7.78 -0.46 -24.98
CA LYS A 120 7.74 0.86 -25.63
C LYS A 120 6.54 0.99 -26.57
N GLU A 121 6.31 0.00 -27.44
CA GLU A 121 5.20 0.00 -28.40
C GLU A 121 3.85 0.12 -27.69
N LYS A 122 3.66 -0.65 -26.63
CA LYS A 122 2.41 -0.70 -25.85
C LYS A 122 2.34 0.33 -24.73
N GLN A 123 3.41 1.11 -24.51
CA GLN A 123 3.52 2.09 -23.40
C GLN A 123 3.28 1.44 -22.02
N ILE A 124 3.85 0.25 -21.81
CA ILE A 124 3.72 -0.52 -20.57
C ILE A 124 4.98 -0.34 -19.73
N PRO A 125 4.89 0.21 -18.51
CA PRO A 125 6.03 0.38 -17.63
C PRO A 125 6.52 -0.95 -17.07
N ILE A 126 7.83 -0.98 -16.78
CA ILE A 126 8.51 -2.13 -16.20
C ILE A 126 8.90 -1.83 -14.75
N ARG A 127 8.51 -2.71 -13.82
CA ARG A 127 9.04 -2.67 -12.47
C ARG A 127 10.17 -3.67 -12.28
N ILE A 128 11.32 -3.16 -11.89
CA ILE A 128 12.45 -3.94 -11.39
C ILE A 128 12.18 -4.30 -9.93
N GLY A 129 12.30 -5.58 -9.58
CA GLY A 129 12.03 -6.04 -8.21
C GLY A 129 13.14 -6.93 -7.67
N VAL A 130 14.12 -6.34 -7.00
CA VAL A 130 15.22 -7.07 -6.34
C VAL A 130 14.80 -7.48 -4.94
N ASN A 131 15.15 -8.70 -4.53
CA ASN A 131 14.90 -9.23 -3.19
C ASN A 131 16.25 -9.68 -2.58
N SER A 132 16.42 -9.47 -1.29
CA SER A 132 17.63 -9.87 -0.55
C SER A 132 17.92 -11.38 -0.66
N GLY A 133 16.87 -12.22 -0.67
CA GLY A 133 17.01 -13.66 -0.79
C GLY A 133 17.43 -14.20 -2.17
N SER A 134 17.51 -13.33 -3.18
CA SER A 134 17.90 -13.70 -4.56
C SER A 134 18.98 -12.78 -5.14
N LEU A 135 19.81 -12.20 -4.26
CA LEU A 135 20.95 -11.38 -4.66
C LEU A 135 21.99 -12.22 -5.41
N GLU A 136 22.58 -11.67 -6.46
CA GLU A 136 23.59 -12.32 -7.29
C GLU A 136 24.82 -12.70 -6.45
N LYS A 137 25.36 -13.92 -6.68
CA LYS A 137 26.51 -14.46 -5.94
C LYS A 137 27.72 -13.55 -5.98
N GLU A 138 27.99 -12.95 -7.13
CA GLU A 138 29.08 -11.99 -7.31
C GLU A 138 28.98 -10.77 -6.38
N LEU A 139 27.76 -10.31 -6.12
CA LEU A 139 27.52 -9.19 -5.20
C LEU A 139 27.62 -9.62 -3.74
N VAL A 140 27.17 -10.85 -3.44
CA VAL A 140 27.34 -11.43 -2.09
C VAL A 140 28.83 -11.59 -1.77
N GLU A 141 29.64 -12.05 -2.71
CA GLU A 141 31.09 -12.18 -2.56
C GLU A 141 31.77 -10.79 -2.46
N LYS A 142 31.38 -9.84 -3.30
CA LYS A 142 31.93 -8.47 -3.31
C LYS A 142 31.73 -7.75 -1.99
N TYR A 143 30.57 -7.93 -1.35
CA TYR A 143 30.19 -7.20 -0.13
C TYR A 143 30.29 -8.04 1.14
N ASP A 144 30.89 -9.24 1.08
CA ASP A 144 31.01 -10.18 2.19
C ASP A 144 29.66 -10.47 2.87
N GLY A 145 28.63 -10.72 2.03
CA GLY A 145 27.28 -11.01 2.47
C GLY A 145 26.19 -10.24 1.74
N VAL A 146 24.96 -10.38 2.23
CA VAL A 146 23.80 -9.61 1.73
C VAL A 146 23.77 -8.25 2.43
N THR A 147 24.03 -7.18 1.69
CA THR A 147 24.10 -5.82 2.23
C THR A 147 23.15 -4.87 1.51
N PRO A 148 22.75 -3.73 2.13
CA PRO A 148 21.97 -2.70 1.47
C PRO A 148 22.63 -2.19 0.18
N GLN A 149 23.94 -2.00 0.20
CA GLN A 149 24.75 -1.56 -0.96
C GLN A 149 24.70 -2.58 -2.10
N GLY A 150 24.81 -3.88 -1.79
CA GLY A 150 24.70 -4.96 -2.77
C GLY A 150 23.33 -4.99 -3.44
N LEU A 151 22.25 -4.78 -2.66
CA LEU A 151 20.88 -4.70 -3.21
C LEU A 151 20.72 -3.52 -4.16
N VAL A 152 21.24 -2.36 -3.79
CA VAL A 152 21.18 -1.16 -4.63
C VAL A 152 21.99 -1.36 -5.90
N GLU A 153 23.19 -1.93 -5.81
CA GLU A 153 24.00 -2.23 -7.00
C GLU A 153 23.29 -3.22 -7.95
N SER A 154 22.65 -4.26 -7.42
CA SER A 154 21.81 -5.17 -8.22
C SER A 154 20.68 -4.41 -8.92
N ALA A 155 19.96 -3.57 -8.20
CA ALA A 155 18.89 -2.77 -8.79
C ALA A 155 19.41 -1.85 -9.90
N MET A 156 20.57 -1.19 -9.69
CA MET A 156 21.20 -0.31 -10.66
C MET A 156 21.66 -1.07 -11.92
N LYS A 157 22.21 -2.27 -11.80
CA LYS A 157 22.53 -3.12 -12.96
C LYS A 157 21.30 -3.33 -13.84
N HIS A 158 20.16 -3.67 -13.25
CA HIS A 158 18.91 -3.88 -13.97
C HIS A 158 18.35 -2.57 -14.58
N VAL A 159 18.47 -1.45 -13.88
CA VAL A 159 18.12 -0.13 -14.43
C VAL A 159 18.95 0.21 -15.67
N HIS A 160 20.27 0.09 -15.57
CA HIS A 160 21.18 0.39 -16.68
C HIS A 160 20.92 -0.51 -17.90
N ILE A 161 20.50 -1.78 -17.71
CA ILE A 161 20.11 -2.64 -18.84
C ILE A 161 18.93 -2.04 -19.59
N LEU A 162 17.89 -1.55 -18.91
CA LEU A 162 16.75 -0.93 -19.55
C LEU A 162 17.10 0.43 -20.19
N GLU A 163 17.90 1.24 -19.51
CA GLU A 163 18.38 2.54 -20.01
C GLU A 163 19.24 2.37 -21.28
N LYS A 164 20.08 1.33 -21.37
CA LYS A 164 20.86 0.98 -22.55
C LYS A 164 19.97 0.83 -23.79
N PHE A 165 18.76 0.32 -23.62
CA PHE A 165 17.77 0.25 -24.69
C PHE A 165 16.90 1.51 -24.82
N GLY A 166 17.22 2.61 -24.11
CA GLY A 166 16.45 3.85 -24.12
C GLY A 166 15.07 3.71 -23.52
N PHE A 167 14.91 2.86 -22.50
CA PHE A 167 13.64 2.67 -21.77
C PHE A 167 13.71 3.33 -20.39
N TYR A 168 12.73 4.18 -20.09
CA TYR A 168 12.74 5.04 -18.90
C TYR A 168 11.42 4.99 -18.10
N ASP A 169 10.40 4.25 -18.54
CA ASP A 169 9.17 4.04 -17.78
C ASP A 169 9.38 2.93 -16.75
N ILE A 170 10.30 3.22 -15.83
CA ILE A 170 10.83 2.27 -14.85
C ILE A 170 10.26 2.58 -13.47
N VAL A 171 9.90 1.54 -12.72
CA VAL A 171 9.62 1.58 -11.29
C VAL A 171 10.62 0.65 -10.61
N VAL A 172 11.15 1.01 -9.44
CA VAL A 172 12.13 0.15 -8.76
C VAL A 172 11.61 -0.26 -7.39
N SER A 173 11.84 -1.52 -7.03
CA SER A 173 11.60 -2.02 -5.67
C SER A 173 12.75 -2.89 -5.23
N ILE A 174 13.21 -2.67 -4.00
CA ILE A 174 14.14 -3.55 -3.30
C ILE A 174 13.44 -4.00 -2.03
N LYS A 175 13.53 -5.28 -1.69
CA LYS A 175 12.79 -5.83 -0.58
C LYS A 175 13.66 -6.74 0.28
N ALA A 176 13.57 -6.53 1.58
CA ALA A 176 14.11 -7.40 2.60
C ALA A 176 13.10 -7.58 3.73
N SER A 177 13.31 -8.58 4.57
CA SER A 177 12.47 -8.85 5.74
C SER A 177 12.94 -8.11 6.98
N ASP A 178 14.20 -7.72 7.05
CA ASP A 178 14.77 -6.90 8.13
C ASP A 178 14.44 -5.43 7.93
N VAL A 179 13.91 -4.77 8.95
CA VAL A 179 13.42 -3.38 8.86
C VAL A 179 14.57 -2.37 8.78
N PRO A 180 15.57 -2.37 9.70
CA PRO A 180 16.74 -1.48 9.59
C PRO A 180 17.46 -1.61 8.25
N PHE A 181 17.69 -2.85 7.81
CA PHE A 181 18.29 -3.13 6.51
C PHE A 181 17.49 -2.53 5.36
N SER A 182 16.15 -2.70 5.37
CA SER A 182 15.27 -2.16 4.34
C SER A 182 15.30 -0.63 4.30
N ILE A 183 15.26 0.03 5.46
CA ILE A 183 15.32 1.49 5.57
C ILE A 183 16.60 2.02 4.91
N GLU A 184 17.75 1.44 5.25
CA GLU A 184 19.03 1.87 4.67
C GLU A 184 19.10 1.59 3.17
N ALA A 185 18.63 0.42 2.72
CA ALA A 185 18.61 0.08 1.30
C ALA A 185 17.74 1.05 0.49
N TYR A 186 16.53 1.40 0.98
CA TYR A 186 15.66 2.38 0.31
C TYR A 186 16.24 3.79 0.34
N ARG A 187 16.94 4.19 1.40
CA ARG A 187 17.64 5.46 1.48
C ARG A 187 18.70 5.56 0.36
N LEU A 188 19.57 4.58 0.28
CA LEU A 188 20.62 4.51 -0.75
C LEU A 188 20.04 4.45 -2.17
N LEU A 189 18.99 3.63 -2.38
CA LEU A 189 18.32 3.55 -3.67
C LEU A 189 17.73 4.90 -4.08
N SER A 190 17.07 5.58 -3.14
CA SER A 190 16.46 6.88 -3.41
C SER A 190 17.51 7.92 -3.87
N GLU A 191 18.71 7.88 -3.32
CA GLU A 191 19.80 8.76 -3.75
C GLU A 191 20.31 8.42 -5.16
N ALA A 192 20.29 7.13 -5.52
CA ALA A 192 20.88 6.62 -6.76
C ALA A 192 19.99 6.77 -8.00
N ILE A 193 18.64 6.84 -7.86
CA ILE A 193 17.73 6.80 -9.00
C ILE A 193 16.72 7.97 -9.01
N PRO A 194 16.29 8.41 -10.21
CA PRO A 194 15.20 9.37 -10.38
C PRO A 194 13.81 8.71 -10.55
N TYR A 195 13.74 7.39 -10.51
CA TYR A 195 12.54 6.61 -10.81
C TYR A 195 11.64 6.44 -9.60
N PRO A 196 10.32 6.24 -9.80
CA PRO A 196 9.39 5.88 -8.73
C PRO A 196 9.81 4.64 -7.96
N ILE A 197 9.64 4.70 -6.65
CA ILE A 197 10.01 3.63 -5.73
C ILE A 197 8.76 2.95 -5.18
N HIS A 198 8.70 1.62 -5.32
CA HIS A 198 7.70 0.78 -4.70
C HIS A 198 8.21 0.23 -3.37
N VAL A 199 7.66 0.73 -2.27
CA VAL A 199 8.08 0.41 -0.91
C VAL A 199 7.28 -0.76 -0.34
N GLY A 200 7.94 -1.65 0.37
CA GLY A 200 7.31 -2.73 1.12
C GLY A 200 8.31 -3.54 1.91
N ILE A 201 7.87 -4.08 3.05
CA ILE A 201 8.63 -5.05 3.82
C ILE A 201 8.12 -6.45 3.42
N THR A 202 9.03 -7.34 3.00
CA THR A 202 8.66 -8.72 2.64
C THR A 202 8.63 -9.62 3.87
N GLU A 203 7.83 -10.70 3.83
CA GLU A 203 7.78 -11.68 4.93
C GLU A 203 7.54 -11.00 6.29
N ALA A 204 6.61 -10.04 6.32
CA ALA A 204 6.37 -9.27 7.53
C ALA A 204 5.77 -10.12 8.67
N GLY A 205 4.99 -11.16 8.33
CA GLY A 205 4.39 -12.09 9.28
C GLY A 205 2.87 -12.10 9.26
N THR A 206 2.29 -12.63 10.34
CA THR A 206 0.83 -12.69 10.54
C THR A 206 0.21 -11.28 10.70
N PRO A 207 -1.13 -11.13 10.62
CA PRO A 207 -1.76 -9.81 10.59
C PRO A 207 -1.31 -8.87 11.71
N TYR A 208 -1.26 -9.32 12.96
CA TYR A 208 -0.85 -8.47 14.08
C TYR A 208 0.63 -8.04 13.98
N ALA A 209 1.55 -9.00 14.03
CA ALA A 209 2.99 -8.70 14.02
C ALA A 209 3.45 -8.07 12.70
N GLY A 210 2.90 -8.57 11.57
CA GLY A 210 3.23 -8.08 10.25
C GLY A 210 2.74 -6.66 9.99
N THR A 211 1.59 -6.26 10.54
CA THR A 211 1.11 -4.87 10.45
C THR A 211 2.03 -3.93 11.21
N ILE A 212 2.45 -4.28 12.44
CA ILE A 212 3.38 -3.48 13.23
C ILE A 212 4.72 -3.33 12.48
N LYS A 213 5.27 -4.44 12.02
CA LYS A 213 6.54 -4.47 11.26
C LYS A 213 6.46 -3.62 9.99
N SER A 214 5.37 -3.73 9.25
CA SER A 214 5.13 -2.93 8.04
C SER A 214 4.93 -1.46 8.36
N ALA A 215 4.20 -1.13 9.43
CA ALA A 215 3.98 0.25 9.85
C ALA A 215 5.29 0.93 10.24
N VAL A 216 6.16 0.24 10.99
CA VAL A 216 7.49 0.76 11.34
C VAL A 216 8.37 0.91 10.09
N GLY A 217 8.48 -0.13 9.26
CA GLY A 217 9.39 -0.12 8.11
C GLY A 217 8.92 0.83 7.00
N ILE A 218 7.70 0.65 6.50
CA ILE A 218 7.13 1.51 5.46
C ILE A 218 6.97 2.94 5.98
N GLY A 219 6.47 3.11 7.20
CA GLY A 219 6.28 4.43 7.81
C GLY A 219 7.58 5.21 7.92
N THR A 220 8.67 4.60 8.38
CA THR A 220 9.98 5.27 8.47
C THR A 220 10.48 5.68 7.08
N ILE A 221 10.35 4.82 6.06
CA ILE A 221 10.77 5.13 4.69
C ILE A 221 9.95 6.31 4.14
N LEU A 222 8.62 6.29 4.35
CA LEU A 222 7.74 7.40 3.97
C LEU A 222 8.07 8.70 4.71
N ALA A 223 8.45 8.62 6.01
CA ALA A 223 8.87 9.76 6.80
C ALA A 223 10.14 10.44 6.26
N MET A 224 11.00 9.68 5.58
CA MET A 224 12.18 10.19 4.85
C MET A 224 11.82 10.82 3.50
N GLY A 225 10.55 10.89 3.13
CA GLY A 225 10.09 11.40 1.85
C GLY A 225 10.26 10.40 0.69
N ILE A 226 10.46 9.12 0.97
CA ILE A 226 10.72 8.07 -0.04
C ILE A 226 9.49 7.20 -0.23
N GLY A 227 9.06 7.00 -1.49
CA GLY A 227 8.01 6.08 -1.86
C GLY A 227 6.88 6.71 -2.68
N ASP A 228 6.54 6.06 -3.78
CA ASP A 228 5.49 6.46 -4.72
C ASP A 228 4.35 5.45 -4.76
N THR A 229 4.62 4.24 -4.31
CA THR A 229 3.63 3.18 -4.10
C THR A 229 4.06 2.29 -2.95
N ILE A 230 3.10 1.78 -2.20
CA ILE A 230 3.36 0.90 -1.07
C ILE A 230 2.62 -0.43 -1.19
N ARG A 231 3.19 -1.49 -0.61
CA ARG A 231 2.50 -2.75 -0.38
C ARG A 231 2.84 -3.28 1.02
N VAL A 232 1.81 -3.45 1.83
CA VAL A 232 1.88 -4.28 3.03
C VAL A 232 1.80 -5.74 2.61
N SER A 233 2.56 -6.64 3.23
CA SER A 233 2.61 -8.07 2.89
C SER A 233 2.38 -8.90 4.15
N LEU A 234 1.20 -9.50 4.26
CA LEU A 234 0.78 -10.27 5.44
C LEU A 234 0.51 -11.74 5.07
N THR A 235 0.72 -12.63 6.03
CA THR A 235 0.24 -14.00 5.96
C THR A 235 -1.22 -14.02 6.41
N GLY A 236 -2.16 -13.69 5.48
CA GLY A 236 -3.58 -13.57 5.78
C GLY A 236 -4.38 -13.09 4.57
N ASP A 237 -5.60 -12.59 4.84
CA ASP A 237 -6.46 -12.01 3.81
C ASP A 237 -5.81 -10.73 3.25
N PRO A 238 -5.64 -10.60 1.91
CA PRO A 238 -5.08 -9.40 1.30
C PRO A 238 -5.87 -8.11 1.57
N ILE A 239 -7.14 -8.19 1.97
CA ILE A 239 -7.94 -7.02 2.39
C ILE A 239 -7.32 -6.35 3.62
N GLU A 240 -6.75 -7.12 4.55
CA GLU A 240 -6.05 -6.57 5.72
C GLU A 240 -4.78 -5.79 5.33
N GLU A 241 -4.12 -6.18 4.22
CA GLU A 241 -2.99 -5.42 3.66
C GLU A 241 -3.43 -4.00 3.26
N ILE A 242 -4.61 -3.86 2.65
CA ILE A 242 -5.16 -2.56 2.23
C ILE A 242 -5.54 -1.71 3.43
N ARG A 243 -6.16 -2.31 4.45
CA ARG A 243 -6.50 -1.63 5.71
C ARG A 243 -5.25 -1.06 6.38
N ALA A 244 -4.23 -1.89 6.56
CA ALA A 244 -2.97 -1.47 7.14
C ALA A 244 -2.28 -0.37 6.30
N ALA A 245 -2.27 -0.48 4.97
CA ALA A 245 -1.70 0.52 4.08
C ALA A 245 -2.40 1.88 4.20
N LYS A 246 -3.74 1.89 4.28
CA LYS A 246 -4.53 3.12 4.50
C LYS A 246 -4.19 3.78 5.84
N GLU A 247 -4.11 2.99 6.92
CA GLU A 247 -3.79 3.52 8.25
C GLU A 247 -2.36 4.08 8.31
N ILE A 248 -1.38 3.42 7.67
CA ILE A 248 -0.03 3.95 7.55
C ILE A 248 -0.05 5.32 6.85
N LEU A 249 -0.70 5.44 5.69
CA LEU A 249 -0.74 6.71 4.95
C LEU A 249 -1.50 7.82 5.67
N LYS A 250 -2.59 7.49 6.38
CA LYS A 250 -3.35 8.40 7.23
C LYS A 250 -2.52 8.91 8.40
N SER A 251 -1.80 8.02 9.09
CA SER A 251 -0.97 8.36 10.26
C SER A 251 0.12 9.37 9.94
N PHE A 252 0.61 9.41 8.70
CA PHE A 252 1.58 10.39 8.22
C PHE A 252 0.94 11.63 7.54
N GLY A 253 -0.38 11.70 7.47
CA GLY A 253 -1.09 12.78 6.76
C GLY A 253 -0.81 12.81 5.24
N LEU A 254 -0.30 11.72 4.67
CA LEU A 254 0.04 11.60 3.26
C LEU A 254 -1.18 11.38 2.36
N ARG A 255 -2.21 10.75 2.92
CA ARG A 255 -3.50 10.53 2.27
C ARG A 255 -4.64 10.53 3.30
N GLN A 256 -5.85 10.75 2.83
CA GLN A 256 -7.07 10.66 3.63
C GLN A 256 -7.99 9.59 3.06
N PHE A 257 -8.56 8.76 3.93
CA PHE A 257 -9.43 7.65 3.57
C PHE A 257 -10.57 7.56 4.61
N GLY A 258 -11.68 8.24 4.34
CA GLY A 258 -12.84 8.19 5.23
C GLY A 258 -12.56 8.76 6.63
N VAL A 259 -13.15 8.14 7.64
CA VAL A 259 -13.07 8.61 9.03
C VAL A 259 -11.68 8.38 9.63
N THR A 260 -11.12 9.43 10.22
CA THR A 260 -9.96 9.31 11.12
C THR A 260 -10.49 9.14 12.54
N PHE A 261 -10.27 7.99 13.14
CA PHE A 261 -10.77 7.64 14.46
C PHE A 261 -9.75 8.02 15.55
N ILE A 262 -10.22 8.68 16.60
CA ILE A 262 -9.42 9.06 17.76
C ILE A 262 -10.13 8.52 19.01
N SER A 263 -9.45 7.70 19.81
CA SER A 263 -9.99 7.19 21.07
C SER A 263 -8.98 7.40 22.18
N CYS A 264 -9.45 7.84 23.34
CA CYS A 264 -8.58 7.90 24.50
C CYS A 264 -8.32 6.51 25.07
N PRO A 265 -7.16 6.27 25.69
CA PRO A 265 -6.91 5.03 26.41
C PRO A 265 -7.82 4.92 27.63
N THR A 266 -8.20 3.70 28.00
CA THR A 266 -8.90 3.44 29.26
C THR A 266 -8.04 3.85 30.45
N CYS A 267 -8.61 4.62 31.39
CA CYS A 267 -7.94 5.02 32.62
C CYS A 267 -8.93 5.07 33.79
N GLY A 268 -8.46 5.32 34.99
CA GLY A 268 -9.32 5.39 36.21
C GLY A 268 -10.38 6.50 36.20
N ARG A 269 -10.43 7.37 35.19
CA ARG A 269 -11.45 8.38 34.99
C ARG A 269 -12.54 7.97 34.01
N THR A 270 -12.43 6.80 33.37
CA THR A 270 -13.44 6.30 32.42
C THR A 270 -14.74 6.00 33.15
N GLU A 271 -15.84 6.59 32.69
CA GLU A 271 -17.16 6.53 33.32
C GLU A 271 -18.21 5.77 32.50
N ILE A 272 -17.82 5.24 31.34
CA ILE A 272 -18.66 4.49 30.37
C ILE A 272 -17.95 3.23 29.92
N ASP A 273 -18.65 2.30 29.26
CA ASP A 273 -18.04 1.16 28.57
C ASP A 273 -17.33 1.64 27.29
N LEU A 274 -16.19 2.33 27.49
CA LEU A 274 -15.41 2.95 26.42
C LEU A 274 -14.96 1.94 25.37
N ILE A 275 -14.58 0.73 25.79
CA ILE A 275 -14.02 -0.28 24.85
C ILE A 275 -15.11 -0.72 23.88
N SER A 276 -16.28 -1.09 24.37
CA SER A 276 -17.41 -1.53 23.51
C SER A 276 -17.88 -0.40 22.60
N ILE A 277 -18.02 0.82 23.15
CA ILE A 277 -18.45 2.00 22.38
C ILE A 277 -17.43 2.34 21.28
N ALA A 278 -16.14 2.35 21.60
CA ALA A 278 -15.09 2.67 20.63
C ALA A 278 -15.07 1.66 19.47
N ASN A 279 -15.14 0.37 19.80
CA ASN A 279 -15.19 -0.71 18.78
C ASN A 279 -16.44 -0.59 17.89
N GLU A 280 -17.60 -0.31 18.48
CA GLU A 280 -18.85 -0.15 17.72
C GLU A 280 -18.79 1.07 16.79
N VAL A 281 -18.29 2.20 17.27
CA VAL A 281 -18.12 3.42 16.45
C VAL A 281 -17.13 3.17 15.33
N GLU A 282 -15.98 2.57 15.62
CA GLU A 282 -14.97 2.26 14.61
C GLU A 282 -15.54 1.35 13.51
N GLU A 283 -16.27 0.29 13.90
CA GLU A 283 -16.90 -0.63 12.94
C GLU A 283 -17.91 0.09 12.03
N LYS A 284 -18.80 0.92 12.61
CA LYS A 284 -19.80 1.68 11.85
C LYS A 284 -19.13 2.73 10.93
N CYS A 285 -18.02 3.31 11.36
CA CYS A 285 -17.28 4.30 10.56
C CYS A 285 -16.49 3.70 9.38
N ARG A 286 -16.26 2.40 9.35
CA ARG A 286 -15.48 1.74 8.28
C ARG A 286 -16.05 1.93 6.88
N SER A 287 -17.37 2.02 6.75
CA SER A 287 -18.04 2.19 5.46
C SER A 287 -18.16 3.66 5.03
N ILE A 288 -17.85 4.60 5.91
CA ILE A 288 -18.05 6.03 5.68
C ILE A 288 -16.87 6.58 4.88
N GLN A 289 -17.15 7.17 3.71
CA GLN A 289 -16.14 7.74 2.83
C GLN A 289 -15.84 9.23 3.12
N LYS A 290 -16.58 9.85 4.05
CA LYS A 290 -16.36 11.26 4.43
C LYS A 290 -15.03 11.42 5.16
N ASN A 291 -14.21 12.35 4.72
CA ASN A 291 -12.93 12.65 5.35
C ASN A 291 -13.15 13.54 6.59
N ILE A 292 -13.50 12.94 7.70
CA ILE A 292 -13.76 13.59 8.99
C ILE A 292 -12.97 12.93 10.13
N LYS A 293 -12.69 13.69 11.18
CA LYS A 293 -12.10 13.18 12.42
C LYS A 293 -13.20 12.94 13.44
N VAL A 294 -13.32 11.70 13.92
CA VAL A 294 -14.30 11.29 14.94
C VAL A 294 -13.59 10.86 16.21
N ALA A 295 -14.00 11.43 17.35
CA ALA A 295 -13.40 11.16 18.65
C ALA A 295 -14.34 10.41 19.58
N VAL A 296 -13.81 9.41 20.31
CA VAL A 296 -14.52 8.69 21.38
C VAL A 296 -13.74 8.82 22.69
N MET A 297 -14.31 9.53 23.65
CA MET A 297 -13.65 9.89 24.91
C MET A 297 -14.37 9.28 26.11
N GLY A 298 -13.62 8.67 27.03
CA GLY A 298 -14.16 7.95 28.18
C GLY A 298 -14.60 8.84 29.34
N CYS A 299 -14.26 10.14 29.34
CA CYS A 299 -14.68 11.07 30.39
C CYS A 299 -14.89 12.48 29.85
N VAL A 300 -15.72 13.27 30.56
CA VAL A 300 -16.02 14.68 30.20
C VAL A 300 -14.92 15.66 30.59
N VAL A 301 -13.98 15.27 31.45
CA VAL A 301 -12.96 16.19 31.99
C VAL A 301 -11.96 16.63 30.93
N ASN A 302 -11.41 15.69 30.20
CA ASN A 302 -10.42 15.97 29.14
C ASN A 302 -10.99 15.79 27.73
N GLY A 303 -12.12 15.08 27.60
CA GLY A 303 -12.67 14.68 26.31
C GLY A 303 -12.82 15.84 25.31
N PRO A 304 -13.57 16.90 25.65
CA PRO A 304 -13.75 18.02 24.71
C PRO A 304 -12.46 18.81 24.44
N GLY A 305 -11.50 18.82 25.38
CA GLY A 305 -10.22 19.50 25.23
C GLY A 305 -9.25 18.77 24.34
N GLU A 306 -9.05 17.47 24.56
CA GLU A 306 -8.16 16.60 23.78
C GLU A 306 -8.72 16.32 22.37
N ALA A 307 -10.04 16.34 22.23
CA ALA A 307 -10.73 16.12 20.96
C ALA A 307 -11.18 17.41 20.25
N ARG A 308 -10.65 18.58 20.64
CA ARG A 308 -11.04 19.87 20.05
C ARG A 308 -10.85 19.92 18.54
N GLU A 309 -9.85 19.21 18.01
CA GLU A 309 -9.59 19.13 16.59
C GLU A 309 -10.45 18.07 15.85
N ALA A 310 -11.28 17.31 16.58
CA ALA A 310 -12.20 16.38 15.96
C ALA A 310 -13.41 17.15 15.40
N ASP A 311 -13.87 16.73 14.22
CA ASP A 311 -15.07 17.29 13.60
C ASP A 311 -16.31 16.94 14.41
N LEU A 312 -16.39 15.71 14.88
CA LEU A 312 -17.42 15.19 15.78
C LEU A 312 -16.81 14.28 16.85
N GLY A 313 -17.50 14.14 17.95
CA GLY A 313 -17.11 13.15 18.95
C GLY A 313 -18.13 12.97 20.05
N ILE A 314 -17.85 11.95 20.87
CA ILE A 314 -18.60 11.66 22.10
C ILE A 314 -17.66 11.62 23.30
N ALA A 315 -18.19 11.99 24.45
CA ALA A 315 -17.49 11.91 25.73
C ALA A 315 -18.42 11.34 26.80
N GLY A 316 -17.91 10.37 27.56
CA GLY A 316 -18.65 9.73 28.64
C GLY A 316 -18.71 10.56 29.92
N GLY A 317 -19.79 10.45 30.69
CA GLY A 317 -19.96 10.98 32.03
C GLY A 317 -20.90 10.07 32.83
N LYS A 318 -21.02 10.28 34.11
CA LYS A 318 -21.86 9.41 35.00
C LYS A 318 -23.31 9.38 34.56
N GLY A 319 -23.68 8.27 33.84
CA GLY A 319 -25.02 8.04 33.34
C GLY A 319 -25.46 8.99 32.22
N VAL A 320 -24.62 9.89 31.78
CA VAL A 320 -24.90 10.88 30.72
C VAL A 320 -23.71 10.98 29.78
N GLY A 321 -23.96 10.89 28.49
CA GLY A 321 -22.97 11.12 27.45
C GLY A 321 -23.14 12.47 26.76
N LEU A 322 -22.06 13.01 26.28
CA LEU A 322 -22.01 14.26 25.51
C LEU A 322 -21.68 13.95 24.06
N VAL A 323 -22.39 14.57 23.13
CA VAL A 323 -22.01 14.65 21.72
C VAL A 323 -21.50 16.07 21.49
N PHE A 324 -20.33 16.17 20.86
CA PHE A 324 -19.70 17.46 20.57
C PHE A 324 -19.28 17.57 19.09
N LYS A 325 -19.23 18.82 18.62
CA LYS A 325 -18.78 19.19 17.28
C LYS A 325 -17.73 20.28 17.41
N LYS A 326 -16.51 20.02 16.93
CA LYS A 326 -15.37 20.96 17.02
C LYS A 326 -15.15 21.50 18.44
N GLY A 327 -15.27 20.61 19.43
CA GLY A 327 -15.11 20.93 20.84
C GLY A 327 -16.33 21.53 21.56
N GLU A 328 -17.39 21.91 20.82
CA GLU A 328 -18.64 22.44 21.39
C GLU A 328 -19.66 21.33 21.63
N ILE A 329 -20.24 21.28 22.84
CA ILE A 329 -21.27 20.30 23.20
C ILE A 329 -22.57 20.64 22.46
N ILE A 330 -23.05 19.75 21.62
CA ILE A 330 -24.29 19.94 20.84
C ILE A 330 -25.46 19.11 21.37
N ARG A 331 -25.19 17.98 22.06
CA ARG A 331 -26.23 17.10 22.62
C ARG A 331 -25.76 16.46 23.93
N LYS A 332 -26.75 16.21 24.82
CA LYS A 332 -26.59 15.33 25.97
C LYS A 332 -27.56 14.18 25.85
N VAL A 333 -27.07 12.95 25.97
CA VAL A 333 -27.84 11.73 25.81
C VAL A 333 -27.46 10.70 26.87
N SER A 334 -28.28 9.69 27.11
CA SER A 334 -27.90 8.53 27.93
C SER A 334 -26.79 7.72 27.23
N GLU A 335 -26.02 6.96 27.99
CA GLU A 335 -24.88 6.19 27.49
C GLU A 335 -25.27 5.24 26.35
N ASP A 336 -26.40 4.52 26.48
CA ASP A 336 -26.96 3.61 25.50
C ASP A 336 -27.30 4.27 24.14
N LYS A 337 -27.43 5.61 24.11
CA LYS A 337 -27.76 6.38 22.90
C LYS A 337 -26.56 7.11 22.29
N LEU A 338 -25.39 7.03 22.92
CA LEU A 338 -24.20 7.78 22.46
C LEU A 338 -23.81 7.45 21.02
N VAL A 339 -23.70 6.17 20.69
CA VAL A 339 -23.32 5.73 19.35
C VAL A 339 -24.36 6.15 18.32
N ALA A 340 -25.64 5.94 18.59
CA ALA A 340 -26.71 6.33 17.67
C ALA A 340 -26.71 7.84 17.42
N ALA A 341 -26.59 8.65 18.48
CA ALA A 341 -26.54 10.10 18.38
C ALA A 341 -25.32 10.59 17.59
N LEU A 342 -24.15 9.98 17.76
CA LEU A 342 -22.95 10.28 16.97
C LEU A 342 -23.16 9.97 15.49
N MET A 343 -23.70 8.79 15.16
CA MET A 343 -23.95 8.39 13.78
C MET A 343 -24.94 9.34 13.08
N GLU A 344 -26.01 9.76 13.78
CA GLU A 344 -26.94 10.77 13.26
C GLU A 344 -26.24 12.09 12.89
N GLU A 345 -25.29 12.55 13.71
CA GLU A 345 -24.53 13.78 13.42
C GLU A 345 -23.53 13.58 12.28
N ILE A 346 -22.94 12.38 12.15
CA ILE A 346 -22.07 12.05 11.01
C ILE A 346 -22.85 12.07 9.70
N ASP A 347 -24.10 11.58 9.71
CA ASP A 347 -24.95 11.57 8.49
C ASP A 347 -25.32 12.99 8.05
N ARG A 348 -25.39 13.95 8.98
CA ARG A 348 -25.73 15.36 8.71
C ARG A 348 -24.59 16.22 8.15
N ILE A 349 -23.34 15.75 8.20
CA ILE A 349 -22.18 16.41 7.60
C ILE A 349 -22.05 16.01 6.13
#